data_eb8c6cf9b6ab313ae0ab36559271e609
#
_entry.id   eb8c6cf9b6ab313ae0ab36559271e609
#
_cell.length_a   1.000
_cell.length_b   1.000
_cell.length_c   1.000
_cell.angle_alpha   90.00
_cell.angle_beta   90.00
_cell.angle_gamma   90.00
#
_symmetry.space_group_name_H-M   'P 1'
#
loop_
_entity.id
_entity.type
_entity.pdbx_description
1 polymer ?
#
loop_
_entity_poly.entity_id
_entity_poly.type
_entity_poly.pdbx_seq_one_letter_code
_entity_poly.pdbx_strand_id
1 'polypeptide(L)'
;KIPICIEADNDVDLDLLKQLGSSISKNVLTVSSEKREKIHLSAVIVNNFVNYLYQVANDLMQEQSLSFDLLKPLILETANKITSLSPAEAQTGPAKRNDKKTIEKQLNLLKESPYKDIYQDLTNSILKKYNNK
;
A
#
# COMPACT_ATOMS: atom_id res chain seq x y z
N LYS A 1 4.39 -17.26 2.24
CA LYS A 1 3.22 -18.12 2.03
C LYS A 1 1.98 -17.30 2.34
N ILE A 2 0.93 -17.45 1.53
CA ILE A 2 -0.32 -16.69 1.65
C ILE A 2 -1.10 -17.20 2.87
N PRO A 3 -1.58 -16.33 3.78
CA PRO A 3 -2.46 -16.71 4.86
C PRO A 3 -3.81 -17.18 4.30
N ILE A 4 -4.42 -18.17 4.96
CA ILE A 4 -5.75 -18.69 4.62
C ILE A 4 -6.71 -18.30 5.73
N CYS A 5 -7.76 -17.56 5.38
CA CYS A 5 -8.84 -17.20 6.29
C CYS A 5 -9.98 -18.19 6.13
N ILE A 6 -10.42 -18.77 7.25
CA ILE A 6 -11.52 -19.75 7.30
C ILE A 6 -12.63 -19.27 8.22
N GLU A 7 -13.84 -19.73 7.93
CA GLU A 7 -15.04 -19.50 8.73
C GLU A 7 -16.01 -20.66 8.49
N ALA A 8 -16.72 -21.08 9.52
CA ALA A 8 -17.79 -22.09 9.44
C ALA A 8 -18.85 -21.84 10.50
N ASP A 9 -20.06 -22.32 10.27
CA ASP A 9 -21.20 -22.15 11.17
C ASP A 9 -21.17 -23.13 12.36
N ASN A 10 -20.32 -24.15 12.31
CA ASN A 10 -20.18 -25.17 13.38
C ASN A 10 -18.73 -25.64 13.51
N ASP A 11 -18.42 -26.23 14.65
CA ASP A 11 -17.06 -26.68 15.00
C ASP A 11 -16.56 -27.84 14.13
N VAL A 12 -17.43 -28.73 13.67
CA VAL A 12 -17.03 -29.87 12.83
C VAL A 12 -16.50 -29.40 11.48
N ASP A 13 -17.23 -28.52 10.83
CA ASP A 13 -16.80 -27.94 9.54
C ASP A 13 -15.58 -27.03 9.71
N LEU A 14 -15.51 -26.30 10.85
CA LEU A 14 -14.36 -25.45 11.15
C LEU A 14 -13.06 -26.26 11.28
N ASP A 15 -13.14 -27.43 11.97
CA ASP A 15 -11.98 -28.30 12.13
C ASP A 15 -11.57 -28.98 10.82
N LEU A 16 -12.54 -29.34 9.97
CA LEU A 16 -12.26 -29.82 8.63
C LEU A 16 -11.52 -28.74 7.78
N LEU A 17 -12.03 -27.51 7.80
CA LEU A 17 -11.40 -26.39 7.10
C LEU A 17 -10.01 -26.07 7.64
N LYS A 18 -9.77 -26.18 8.95
CA LYS A 18 -8.42 -26.03 9.54
C LYS A 18 -7.45 -27.09 9.02
N GLN A 19 -7.88 -28.36 8.97
CA GLN A 19 -7.06 -29.44 8.44
C GLN A 19 -6.70 -29.21 6.96
N LEU A 20 -7.69 -28.89 6.14
CA LEU A 20 -7.49 -28.59 4.73
C LEU A 20 -6.57 -27.38 4.55
N GLY A 21 -6.83 -26.29 5.25
CA GLY A 21 -6.02 -25.07 5.20
C GLY A 21 -4.57 -25.33 5.62
N SER A 22 -4.37 -26.12 6.67
CA SER A 22 -3.03 -26.46 7.18
C SER A 22 -2.23 -27.35 6.24
N SER A 23 -2.87 -28.11 5.36
CA SER A 23 -2.19 -28.86 4.31
C SER A 23 -1.58 -27.98 3.22
N ILE A 24 -2.12 -26.78 3.04
CA ILE A 24 -1.74 -25.82 1.97
C ILE A 24 -0.85 -24.69 2.54
N SER A 25 -1.16 -24.19 3.73
CA SER A 25 -0.46 -23.05 4.35
C SER A 25 -0.18 -23.30 5.83
N LYS A 26 0.98 -22.79 6.31
CA LYS A 26 1.30 -22.75 7.74
C LYS A 26 0.57 -21.65 8.52
N ASN A 27 -0.12 -20.75 7.81
CA ASN A 27 -0.80 -19.60 8.38
C ASN A 27 -2.30 -19.69 8.07
N VAL A 28 -3.06 -20.37 8.92
CA VAL A 28 -4.52 -20.53 8.84
C VAL A 28 -5.14 -19.78 9.99
N LEU A 29 -6.07 -18.88 9.69
CA LEU A 29 -6.71 -17.98 10.65
C LEU A 29 -8.23 -18.15 10.59
N THR A 30 -8.86 -18.35 11.75
CA THR A 30 -10.33 -18.26 11.86
C THR A 30 -10.72 -16.79 11.94
N VAL A 31 -11.47 -16.30 10.94
CA VAL A 31 -11.82 -14.89 10.78
C VAL A 31 -13.25 -14.77 10.30
N SER A 32 -14.07 -14.00 11.03
CA SER A 32 -15.45 -13.73 10.62
C SER A 32 -15.54 -13.00 9.26
N SER A 33 -16.67 -13.14 8.58
CA SER A 33 -16.95 -12.47 7.30
C SER A 33 -16.70 -10.95 7.39
N GLU A 34 -17.16 -10.30 8.46
CA GLU A 34 -16.93 -8.85 8.66
C GLU A 34 -15.42 -8.49 8.75
N LYS A 35 -14.64 -9.29 9.49
CA LYS A 35 -13.19 -9.07 9.57
C LYS A 35 -12.50 -9.37 8.24
N ARG A 36 -12.98 -10.35 7.49
CA ARG A 36 -12.43 -10.71 6.16
C ARG A 36 -12.64 -9.60 5.15
N GLU A 37 -13.79 -8.90 5.19
CA GLU A 37 -14.03 -7.70 4.36
C GLU A 37 -13.01 -6.59 4.67
N LYS A 38 -12.72 -6.34 5.94
CA LYS A 38 -11.70 -5.34 6.34
C LYS A 38 -10.28 -5.74 5.91
N ILE A 39 -9.95 -7.03 6.02
CA ILE A 39 -8.67 -7.58 5.52
C ILE A 39 -8.59 -7.38 4.00
N HIS A 40 -9.67 -7.70 3.27
CA HIS A 40 -9.69 -7.53 1.82
C HIS A 40 -9.53 -6.06 1.41
N LEU A 41 -10.24 -5.13 2.04
CA LEU A 41 -10.06 -3.70 1.80
C LEU A 41 -8.60 -3.27 2.04
N SER A 42 -7.99 -3.73 3.12
CA SER A 42 -6.59 -3.43 3.42
C SER A 42 -5.64 -4.03 2.36
N ALA A 43 -5.93 -5.23 1.87
CA ALA A 43 -5.17 -5.86 0.79
C ALA A 43 -5.28 -5.09 -0.54
N VAL A 44 -6.46 -4.57 -0.88
CA VAL A 44 -6.65 -3.67 -2.04
C VAL A 44 -5.74 -2.44 -1.93
N ILE A 45 -5.68 -1.82 -0.75
CA ILE A 45 -4.85 -0.64 -0.53
C ILE A 45 -3.36 -0.95 -0.71
N VAL A 46 -2.85 -2.02 -0.09
CA VAL A 46 -1.41 -2.32 -0.10
C VAL A 46 -0.93 -3.01 -1.38
N ASN A 47 -1.81 -3.51 -2.20
CA ASN A 47 -1.47 -4.21 -3.44
C ASN A 47 -1.98 -3.46 -4.67
N ASN A 48 -3.30 -3.35 -4.83
CA ASN A 48 -3.87 -2.80 -6.07
C ASN A 48 -3.57 -1.30 -6.22
N PHE A 49 -3.75 -0.51 -5.15
CA PHE A 49 -3.49 0.93 -5.22
C PHE A 49 -1.99 1.22 -5.32
N VAL A 50 -1.15 0.46 -4.62
CA VAL A 50 0.30 0.60 -4.76
C VAL A 50 0.76 0.26 -6.18
N ASN A 51 0.21 -0.81 -6.80
CA ASN A 51 0.52 -1.14 -8.20
C ASN A 51 0.07 -0.02 -9.17
N TYR A 52 -1.09 0.60 -8.94
CA TYR A 52 -1.52 1.75 -9.73
C TYR A 52 -0.58 2.95 -9.57
N LEU A 53 -0.07 3.21 -8.37
CA LEU A 53 0.93 4.26 -8.15
C LEU A 53 2.25 3.96 -8.87
N TYR A 54 2.63 2.69 -9.03
CA TYR A 54 3.77 2.33 -9.89
C TYR A 54 3.50 2.64 -11.36
N GLN A 55 2.26 2.42 -11.83
CA GLN A 55 1.87 2.80 -13.20
C GLN A 55 1.95 4.31 -13.38
N VAL A 56 1.42 5.10 -12.44
CA VAL A 56 1.53 6.58 -12.46
C VAL A 56 3.00 7.02 -12.55
N ALA A 57 3.86 6.44 -11.73
CA ALA A 57 5.29 6.76 -11.77
C ALA A 57 5.95 6.36 -13.09
N ASN A 58 5.57 5.21 -13.65
CA ASN A 58 6.06 4.77 -14.97
C ASN A 58 5.67 5.75 -16.07
N ASP A 59 4.43 6.22 -16.10
CA ASP A 59 3.94 7.15 -17.12
C ASP A 59 4.70 8.47 -17.05
N LEU A 60 4.89 9.03 -15.84
CA LEU A 60 5.70 10.24 -15.63
C LEU A 60 7.17 10.06 -16.05
N MET A 61 7.76 8.88 -15.88
CA MET A 61 9.11 8.59 -16.37
C MET A 61 9.14 8.51 -17.89
N GLN A 62 8.15 7.88 -18.51
CA GLN A 62 8.05 7.76 -19.97
C GLN A 62 7.88 9.12 -20.66
N GLU A 63 7.13 10.06 -20.08
CA GLU A 63 7.01 11.44 -20.57
C GLU A 63 8.38 12.12 -20.76
N GLN A 64 9.38 11.70 -19.98
CA GLN A 64 10.75 12.20 -20.05
C GLN A 64 11.72 11.24 -20.74
N SER A 65 11.23 10.20 -21.42
CA SER A 65 12.04 9.14 -22.05
C SER A 65 12.99 8.43 -21.07
N LEU A 66 12.60 8.32 -19.80
CA LEU A 66 13.37 7.65 -18.76
C LEU A 66 12.83 6.24 -18.48
N SER A 67 13.73 5.30 -18.18
CA SER A 67 13.34 3.93 -17.80
C SER A 67 12.78 3.89 -16.36
N PHE A 68 11.67 3.19 -16.20
CA PHE A 68 11.11 2.86 -14.88
C PHE A 68 12.07 2.04 -14.00
N ASP A 69 13.04 1.35 -14.59
CA ASP A 69 14.04 0.57 -13.87
C ASP A 69 14.83 1.39 -12.84
N LEU A 70 14.97 2.69 -13.08
CA LEU A 70 15.60 3.61 -12.12
C LEU A 70 14.88 3.67 -10.76
N LEU A 71 13.58 3.36 -10.73
CA LEU A 71 12.76 3.40 -9.50
C LEU A 71 12.68 2.04 -8.79
N LYS A 72 13.00 0.92 -9.46
CA LYS A 72 12.91 -0.42 -8.87
C LYS A 72 13.69 -0.58 -7.55
N PRO A 73 14.93 -0.08 -7.40
CA PRO A 73 15.64 -0.17 -6.12
C PRO A 73 14.89 0.56 -4.98
N LEU A 74 14.26 1.71 -5.26
CA LEU A 74 13.48 2.46 -4.27
C LEU A 74 12.19 1.73 -3.87
N ILE A 75 11.55 1.04 -4.81
CA ILE A 75 10.38 0.19 -4.56
C ILE A 75 10.74 -0.93 -3.59
N LEU A 76 11.83 -1.65 -3.88
CA LEU A 76 12.32 -2.73 -3.03
C LEU A 76 12.73 -2.24 -1.64
N GLU A 77 13.41 -1.11 -1.56
CA GLU A 77 13.79 -0.47 -0.29
C GLU A 77 12.55 -0.14 0.56
N THR A 78 11.51 0.42 -0.05
CA THR A 78 10.25 0.76 0.62
C THR A 78 9.54 -0.49 1.13
N ALA A 79 9.47 -1.55 0.32
CA ALA A 79 8.87 -2.82 0.71
C ALA A 79 9.66 -3.51 1.83
N ASN A 80 11.00 -3.46 1.77
CA ASN A 80 11.85 -4.07 2.79
C ASN A 80 11.73 -3.35 4.14
N LYS A 81 11.63 -2.02 4.15
CA LYS A 81 11.48 -1.24 5.40
C LYS A 81 10.29 -1.68 6.25
N ILE A 82 9.15 -1.97 5.65
CA ILE A 82 7.96 -2.39 6.39
C ILE A 82 8.03 -3.82 6.93
N THR A 83 9.08 -4.58 6.62
CA THR A 83 9.33 -5.88 7.25
C THR A 83 9.94 -5.75 8.66
N SER A 84 10.55 -4.61 8.97
CA SER A 84 11.25 -4.33 10.24
C SER A 84 10.72 -3.09 10.98
N LEU A 85 10.09 -2.17 10.26
CA LEU A 85 9.52 -0.93 10.81
C LEU A 85 8.00 -0.94 10.61
N SER A 86 7.28 -0.30 11.52
CA SER A 86 5.87 -0.01 11.27
C SER A 86 5.72 0.96 10.08
N PRO A 87 4.59 0.95 9.34
CA PRO A 87 4.34 1.91 8.27
C PRO A 87 4.47 3.38 8.69
N ALA A 88 4.16 3.69 9.95
CA ALA A 88 4.27 5.04 10.50
C ALA A 88 5.73 5.48 10.67
N GLU A 89 6.61 4.59 11.12
CA GLU A 89 8.06 4.83 11.26
C GLU A 89 8.74 4.89 9.88
N ALA A 90 8.35 4.01 8.97
CA ALA A 90 8.89 3.93 7.61
C ALA A 90 8.51 5.13 6.73
N GLN A 91 7.46 5.89 7.08
CA GLN A 91 7.00 7.03 6.28
C GLN A 91 8.08 8.09 6.15
N THR A 92 8.34 8.53 4.94
CA THR A 92 9.29 9.61 4.58
C THR A 92 8.64 10.59 3.59
N GLY A 93 9.42 11.50 3.05
CA GLY A 93 9.01 12.39 1.96
C GLY A 93 8.68 13.82 2.38
N PRO A 94 8.44 14.73 1.41
CA PRO A 94 8.23 16.14 1.66
C PRO A 94 6.98 16.42 2.50
N ALA A 95 5.90 15.67 2.30
CA ALA A 95 4.67 15.83 3.07
C ALA A 95 4.89 15.50 4.56
N LYS A 96 5.62 14.43 4.91
CA LYS A 96 5.93 14.11 6.32
C LYS A 96 6.75 15.21 6.98
N ARG A 97 7.69 15.83 6.26
CA ARG A 97 8.54 16.91 6.75
C ARG A 97 7.91 18.30 6.65
N ASN A 98 6.67 18.41 6.15
CA ASN A 98 5.98 19.68 5.85
C ASN A 98 6.81 20.62 4.95
N ASP A 99 7.51 20.06 3.96
CA ASP A 99 8.33 20.80 2.99
C ASP A 99 7.45 21.39 1.89
N LYS A 100 6.83 22.52 2.20
CA LYS A 100 5.90 23.22 1.31
C LYS A 100 6.54 23.57 -0.03
N LYS A 101 7.82 24.01 -0.03
CA LYS A 101 8.53 24.40 -1.23
C LYS A 101 8.67 23.25 -2.23
N THR A 102 9.03 22.07 -1.75
CA THR A 102 9.12 20.86 -2.59
C THR A 102 7.74 20.43 -3.09
N ILE A 103 6.71 20.47 -2.24
CA ILE A 103 5.33 20.11 -2.60
C ILE A 103 4.81 21.03 -3.72
N GLU A 104 4.95 22.34 -3.57
CA GLU A 104 4.54 23.33 -4.58
C GLU A 104 5.26 23.10 -5.92
N LYS A 105 6.58 22.87 -5.89
CA LYS A 105 7.35 22.55 -7.10
C LYS A 105 6.82 21.30 -7.80
N GLN A 106 6.51 20.24 -7.05
CA GLN A 106 5.98 18.98 -7.60
C GLN A 106 4.56 19.15 -8.15
N LEU A 107 3.69 19.92 -7.47
CA LEU A 107 2.35 20.25 -7.98
C LEU A 107 2.41 21.06 -9.28
N ASN A 108 3.38 21.97 -9.42
CA ASN A 108 3.59 22.71 -10.64
C ASN A 108 4.05 21.82 -11.80
N LEU A 109 4.89 20.81 -11.53
CA LEU A 109 5.27 19.81 -12.54
C LEU A 109 4.06 18.98 -13.02
N LEU A 110 3.07 18.78 -12.16
CA LEU A 110 1.85 18.03 -12.44
C LEU A 110 0.67 18.92 -12.90
N LYS A 111 0.91 20.20 -13.24
CA LYS A 111 -0.18 21.16 -13.49
C LYS A 111 -1.18 20.68 -14.54
N GLU A 112 -0.70 20.12 -15.63
CA GLU A 112 -1.51 19.62 -16.75
C GLU A 112 -1.61 18.07 -16.75
N SER A 113 -1.10 17.41 -15.71
CA SER A 113 -1.10 15.96 -15.62
C SER A 113 -2.41 15.45 -15.04
N PRO A 114 -2.98 14.33 -15.55
CA PRO A 114 -4.14 13.67 -14.98
C PRO A 114 -3.87 13.12 -13.57
N TYR A 115 -2.61 13.07 -13.14
CA TYR A 115 -2.18 12.54 -11.85
C TYR A 115 -2.05 13.57 -10.74
N LYS A 116 -2.37 14.84 -11.02
CA LYS A 116 -2.28 15.95 -10.06
C LYS A 116 -3.13 15.71 -8.82
N ASP A 117 -4.38 15.30 -9.02
CA ASP A 117 -5.34 15.16 -7.93
C ASP A 117 -4.92 14.02 -6.99
N ILE A 118 -4.50 12.87 -7.52
CA ILE A 118 -4.03 11.75 -6.67
C ILE A 118 -2.78 12.12 -5.88
N TYR A 119 -1.85 12.87 -6.48
CA TYR A 119 -0.68 13.38 -5.76
C TYR A 119 -1.10 14.33 -4.63
N GLN A 120 -2.01 15.24 -4.88
CA GLN A 120 -2.50 16.22 -3.90
C GLN A 120 -3.24 15.54 -2.76
N ASP A 121 -4.12 14.59 -3.04
CA ASP A 121 -4.91 13.87 -2.03
C ASP A 121 -4.03 13.05 -1.09
N LEU A 122 -3.05 12.34 -1.63
CA LEU A 122 -2.07 11.60 -0.84
C LEU A 122 -1.19 12.53 0.00
N THR A 123 -0.73 13.64 -0.59
CA THR A 123 0.05 14.66 0.12
C THR A 123 -0.73 15.25 1.29
N ASN A 124 -1.99 15.66 1.07
CA ASN A 124 -2.87 16.20 2.10
C ASN A 124 -3.14 15.18 3.22
N SER A 125 -3.34 13.91 2.86
CA SER A 125 -3.56 12.82 3.82
C SER A 125 -2.34 12.61 4.72
N ILE A 126 -1.14 12.65 4.15
CA ILE A 126 0.13 12.53 4.90
C ILE A 126 0.33 13.76 5.80
N LEU A 127 0.13 14.98 5.26
CA LEU A 127 0.23 16.22 6.04
C LEU A 127 -0.69 16.19 7.25
N LYS A 128 -1.96 15.83 7.04
CA LYS A 128 -2.96 15.70 8.11
C LYS A 128 -2.54 14.70 9.18
N LYS A 129 -2.01 13.54 8.78
CA LYS A 129 -1.64 12.47 9.70
C LYS A 129 -0.41 12.81 10.56
N TYR A 130 0.58 13.50 9.97
CA TYR A 130 1.88 13.66 10.61
C TYR A 130 2.19 15.08 11.11
N ASN A 131 1.44 16.11 10.67
CA ASN A 131 1.72 17.51 11.00
C ASN A 131 0.58 18.22 11.73
N ASN A 132 -0.61 17.63 11.85
CA ASN A 132 -1.68 18.14 12.73
C ASN A 132 -1.45 17.57 14.14
N LYS A 133 -0.62 18.26 14.92
CA LYS A 133 -0.57 18.14 16.38
C LYS A 133 -1.27 19.35 16.99
#